data_137d77635b1cb678c76023369e905b2e
#
_entry.id   137d77635b1cb678c76023369e905b2e
#
_cell.length_a   1.000
_cell.length_b   1.000
_cell.length_c   1.000
_cell.angle_alpha   90.00
_cell.angle_beta   90.00
_cell.angle_gamma   90.00
#
_symmetry.space_group_name_H-M   'P 1'
#
loop_
_entity.id
_entity.type
_entity.pdbx_description
1 polymer ?
#
loop_
_entity_poly.entity_id
_entity_poly.type
_entity_poly.pdbx_seq_one_letter_code
_entity_poly.pdbx_strand_id
1 'polypeptide(L)'
;YKSSEKFNSLSWKEYDWLKDLVEIIEKDENPEHSYEYTKLQMFQENVFCFTPKGSIIKLPKDATPIDFAYAVHTKVGDTAIGCEINGRESELQSILKNGDIVEIITSKNVSPSLHWLTSTKTGKARASIRRYWQYRENQKSIKVKKYNTTLWISLPDQPGRLGEVTSMIGENQVNISSVEMTEKTDKSINFRFNLII
;
A
#
# COMPACT_ATOMS: atom_id res chain seq x y z
N TYR A 1 13.02 14.61 -41.13
CA TYR A 1 12.85 13.14 -41.08
C TYR A 1 13.50 12.56 -39.82
N LYS A 2 12.92 12.80 -38.63
CA LYS A 2 13.22 12.05 -37.39
C LYS A 2 12.25 12.47 -36.30
N SER A 3 10.95 12.17 -36.48
CA SER A 3 9.96 12.44 -35.42
C SER A 3 8.88 11.32 -35.27
N SER A 4 9.09 10.15 -35.87
CA SER A 4 8.11 9.06 -35.83
C SER A 4 8.45 7.88 -34.93
N GLU A 5 9.53 7.92 -34.14
CA GLU A 5 9.94 6.77 -33.31
C GLU A 5 9.67 6.88 -31.81
N LYS A 6 9.00 7.94 -31.34
CA LYS A 6 8.67 8.08 -29.89
C LYS A 6 7.23 7.71 -29.53
N PHE A 7 6.42 7.27 -30.49
CA PHE A 7 5.02 6.89 -30.22
C PHE A 7 4.82 5.40 -29.87
N ASN A 8 5.87 4.59 -29.88
CA ASN A 8 5.75 3.12 -29.81
C ASN A 8 6.03 2.49 -28.44
N SER A 9 5.99 3.23 -27.34
CA SER A 9 6.13 2.65 -26.00
C SER A 9 5.00 2.97 -25.00
N LEU A 10 3.89 3.52 -25.49
CA LEU A 10 2.69 3.64 -24.68
C LEU A 10 2.04 2.25 -24.64
N SER A 11 2.00 1.66 -23.46
CA SER A 11 1.41 0.35 -23.21
C SER A 11 -0.04 0.32 -23.71
N TRP A 12 -0.34 -0.52 -24.70
CA TRP A 12 -1.67 -0.70 -25.29
C TRP A 12 -2.77 -1.01 -24.26
N LYS A 13 -2.40 -1.46 -23.07
CA LYS A 13 -3.33 -1.70 -21.95
C LYS A 13 -4.00 -0.43 -21.41
N GLU A 14 -3.41 0.74 -21.63
CA GLU A 14 -4.01 2.01 -21.20
C GLU A 14 -5.13 2.49 -22.14
N TYR A 15 -5.25 1.88 -23.31
CA TYR A 15 -6.21 2.28 -24.35
C TYR A 15 -7.18 1.16 -24.73
N ASP A 16 -7.30 0.08 -23.95
CA ASP A 16 -8.26 -1.01 -24.24
C ASP A 16 -9.71 -0.47 -24.39
N TRP A 17 -10.07 0.54 -23.62
CA TRP A 17 -11.36 1.22 -23.75
C TRP A 17 -11.56 1.94 -25.10
N LEU A 18 -10.47 2.37 -25.74
CA LEU A 18 -10.52 2.98 -27.08
C LEU A 18 -10.78 1.94 -28.15
N LYS A 19 -10.30 0.72 -27.96
CA LYS A 19 -10.61 -0.42 -28.86
C LYS A 19 -12.08 -0.80 -28.76
N ASP A 20 -12.60 -0.89 -27.53
CA ASP A 20 -14.02 -1.16 -27.29
C ASP A 20 -14.90 -0.08 -27.95
N LEU A 21 -14.47 1.18 -27.89
CA LEU A 21 -15.14 2.31 -28.53
C LEU A 21 -15.12 2.19 -30.06
N VAL A 22 -13.96 1.90 -30.65
CA VAL A 22 -13.80 1.74 -32.09
C VAL A 22 -14.64 0.53 -32.58
N GLU A 23 -14.64 -0.58 -31.84
CA GLU A 23 -15.41 -1.78 -32.18
C GLU A 23 -16.93 -1.53 -32.17
N ILE A 24 -17.43 -0.69 -31.21
CA ILE A 24 -18.84 -0.30 -31.17
C ILE A 24 -19.19 0.59 -32.38
N ILE A 25 -18.31 1.54 -32.72
CA ILE A 25 -18.53 2.46 -33.86
C ILE A 25 -18.47 1.71 -35.18
N GLU A 26 -17.62 0.70 -35.36
CA GLU A 26 -17.47 -0.07 -36.59
C GLU A 26 -18.59 -1.08 -36.83
N LYS A 27 -19.27 -1.55 -35.78
CA LYS A 27 -20.31 -2.59 -35.87
C LYS A 27 -21.74 -2.06 -36.08
N ASP A 28 -21.96 -0.75 -35.96
CA ASP A 28 -23.30 -0.18 -36.04
C ASP A 28 -23.55 0.41 -37.44
N GLU A 29 -24.63 -0.03 -38.08
CA GLU A 29 -25.06 0.43 -39.43
C GLU A 29 -25.60 1.88 -39.43
N ASN A 30 -25.76 2.50 -38.21
CA ASN A 30 -26.31 3.84 -38.08
C ASN A 30 -25.41 4.73 -37.19
N PRO A 31 -24.46 5.49 -37.80
CA PRO A 31 -23.39 6.21 -37.04
C PRO A 31 -23.90 7.23 -36.02
N GLU A 32 -25.05 7.85 -36.24
CA GLU A 32 -25.58 8.90 -35.35
C GLU A 32 -26.09 8.32 -34.01
N HIS A 33 -26.80 7.17 -34.07
CA HIS A 33 -27.30 6.49 -32.87
C HIS A 33 -26.19 5.84 -32.06
N SER A 34 -25.23 5.21 -32.74
CA SER A 34 -24.06 4.60 -32.11
C SER A 34 -23.23 5.58 -31.34
N TYR A 35 -23.01 6.76 -31.89
CA TYR A 35 -22.25 7.83 -31.23
C TYR A 35 -22.95 8.34 -29.96
N GLU A 36 -24.28 8.53 -29.98
CA GLU A 36 -25.03 8.97 -28.80
C GLU A 36 -25.08 7.90 -27.71
N TYR A 37 -25.32 6.63 -28.05
CA TYR A 37 -25.32 5.53 -27.07
C TYR A 37 -23.95 5.32 -26.45
N THR A 38 -22.89 5.35 -27.25
CA THR A 38 -21.51 5.19 -26.79
C THR A 38 -21.10 6.36 -25.89
N LYS A 39 -21.46 7.58 -26.29
CA LYS A 39 -21.23 8.79 -25.48
C LYS A 39 -21.96 8.73 -24.16
N LEU A 40 -23.25 8.35 -24.15
CA LEU A 40 -24.03 8.20 -22.93
C LEU A 40 -23.45 7.13 -21.99
N GLN A 41 -23.08 5.98 -22.51
CA GLN A 41 -22.55 4.87 -21.71
C GLN A 41 -21.15 5.14 -21.16
N MET A 42 -20.28 5.80 -21.93
CA MET A 42 -18.93 6.20 -21.48
C MET A 42 -18.95 7.29 -20.43
N PHE A 43 -19.80 8.31 -20.60
CA PHE A 43 -19.79 9.49 -19.71
C PHE A 43 -20.72 9.35 -18.51
N GLN A 44 -21.63 8.38 -18.48
CA GLN A 44 -22.50 8.18 -17.31
C GLN A 44 -21.78 7.54 -16.13
N GLU A 45 -20.81 6.66 -16.38
CA GLU A 45 -20.14 5.87 -15.33
C GLU A 45 -18.68 6.24 -15.10
N ASN A 46 -18.05 6.97 -16.02
CA ASN A 46 -16.63 7.27 -15.97
C ASN A 46 -16.33 8.76 -16.21
N VAL A 47 -15.25 9.21 -15.61
CA VAL A 47 -14.62 10.50 -15.89
C VAL A 47 -13.21 10.29 -16.45
N PHE A 48 -12.83 11.10 -17.42
CA PHE A 48 -11.53 11.07 -18.04
C PHE A 48 -10.78 12.36 -17.66
N CYS A 49 -9.67 12.18 -16.92
CA CYS A 49 -8.84 13.29 -16.48
C CYS A 49 -7.46 13.18 -17.11
N PHE A 50 -6.76 14.29 -17.15
CA PHE A 50 -5.45 14.39 -17.79
C PHE A 50 -4.37 14.65 -16.74
N THR A 51 -3.18 14.07 -16.95
CA THR A 51 -1.98 14.55 -16.27
C THR A 51 -1.45 15.79 -16.98
N PRO A 52 -0.62 16.65 -16.33
CA PRO A 52 0.03 17.77 -17.00
C PRO A 52 0.90 17.37 -18.22
N LYS A 53 1.31 16.09 -18.26
CA LYS A 53 2.07 15.51 -19.38
C LYS A 53 1.19 14.99 -20.52
N GLY A 54 -0.14 15.13 -20.42
CA GLY A 54 -1.10 14.73 -21.45
C GLY A 54 -1.54 13.26 -21.40
N SER A 55 -1.15 12.48 -20.39
CA SER A 55 -1.67 11.11 -20.22
C SER A 55 -3.12 11.13 -19.76
N ILE A 56 -3.95 10.26 -20.33
CA ILE A 56 -5.38 10.14 -19.98
C ILE A 56 -5.55 9.09 -18.88
N ILE A 57 -6.26 9.45 -17.83
CA ILE A 57 -6.61 8.56 -16.72
C ILE A 57 -8.12 8.40 -16.67
N LYS A 58 -8.60 7.18 -16.87
CA LYS A 58 -10.01 6.80 -16.75
C LYS A 58 -10.32 6.45 -15.29
N LEU A 59 -11.33 7.09 -14.73
CA LEU A 59 -11.78 6.90 -13.35
C LEU A 59 -13.31 6.70 -13.31
N PRO A 60 -13.87 6.07 -12.28
CA PRO A 60 -15.30 6.04 -12.09
C PRO A 60 -15.86 7.44 -11.82
N LYS A 61 -17.14 7.62 -12.09
CA LYS A 61 -17.87 8.84 -11.71
C LYS A 61 -17.69 9.15 -10.22
N ASP A 62 -17.63 10.42 -9.88
CA ASP A 62 -17.40 10.93 -8.53
C ASP A 62 -16.03 10.55 -7.92
N ALA A 63 -15.07 10.11 -8.74
CA ALA A 63 -13.71 9.91 -8.31
C ALA A 63 -13.04 11.21 -7.87
N THR A 64 -12.05 11.09 -6.99
CA THR A 64 -11.34 12.19 -6.37
C THR A 64 -9.88 12.27 -6.85
N PRO A 65 -9.16 13.38 -6.63
CA PRO A 65 -7.70 13.46 -6.82
C PRO A 65 -6.91 12.36 -6.13
N ILE A 66 -7.42 11.80 -5.03
CA ILE A 66 -6.81 10.63 -4.37
C ILE A 66 -6.90 9.41 -5.28
N ASP A 67 -8.08 9.13 -5.87
CA ASP A 67 -8.25 8.04 -6.83
C ASP A 67 -7.33 8.22 -8.03
N PHE A 68 -7.22 9.45 -8.55
CA PHE A 68 -6.33 9.81 -9.65
C PHE A 68 -4.86 9.55 -9.28
N ALA A 69 -4.40 9.99 -8.11
CA ALA A 69 -3.05 9.78 -7.63
C ALA A 69 -2.65 8.29 -7.60
N TYR A 70 -3.54 7.44 -7.08
CA TYR A 70 -3.33 5.99 -7.05
C TYR A 70 -3.49 5.33 -8.43
N ALA A 71 -4.29 5.90 -9.32
CA ALA A 71 -4.40 5.43 -10.70
C ALA A 71 -3.09 5.66 -11.46
N VAL A 72 -2.47 6.83 -11.29
CA VAL A 72 -1.15 7.16 -11.87
C VAL A 72 -0.08 6.21 -11.32
N HIS A 73 0.15 6.21 -10.02
CA HIS A 73 1.10 5.30 -9.38
C HIS A 73 0.87 5.24 -7.87
N THR A 74 1.01 4.04 -7.26
CA THR A 74 0.82 3.85 -5.81
C THR A 74 1.66 4.81 -4.97
N LYS A 75 2.94 5.03 -5.35
CA LYS A 75 3.82 5.95 -4.62
C LYS A 75 3.32 7.41 -4.69
N VAL A 76 2.70 7.84 -5.78
CA VAL A 76 2.11 9.18 -5.91
C VAL A 76 0.95 9.33 -4.91
N GLY A 77 0.08 8.31 -4.84
CA GLY A 77 -1.01 8.28 -3.87
C GLY A 77 -0.52 8.27 -2.41
N ASP A 78 0.49 7.42 -2.11
CA ASP A 78 1.03 7.30 -0.74
C ASP A 78 1.71 8.60 -0.23
N THR A 79 2.19 9.45 -1.14
CA THR A 79 2.94 10.67 -0.82
C THR A 79 2.19 11.97 -1.15
N ALA A 80 0.92 11.89 -1.55
CA ALA A 80 0.09 13.05 -1.88
C ALA A 80 -0.15 13.94 -0.66
N ILE A 81 0.06 15.25 -0.83
CA ILE A 81 -0.21 16.28 0.19
C ILE A 81 -1.22 17.31 -0.26
N GLY A 82 -1.43 17.44 -1.57
CA GLY A 82 -2.35 18.39 -2.18
C GLY A 82 -2.51 18.09 -3.67
N CYS A 83 -3.33 18.88 -4.35
CA CYS A 83 -3.49 18.80 -5.78
C CYS A 83 -3.85 20.15 -6.38
N GLU A 84 -3.58 20.28 -7.68
CA GLU A 84 -4.12 21.34 -8.52
C GLU A 84 -5.04 20.73 -9.57
N ILE A 85 -6.21 21.35 -9.76
CA ILE A 85 -7.15 21.01 -10.81
C ILE A 85 -7.25 22.21 -11.76
N ASN A 86 -6.88 22.00 -13.02
CA ASN A 86 -6.86 23.06 -14.05
C ASN A 86 -6.00 24.27 -13.64
N GLY A 87 -4.85 24.02 -12.96
CA GLY A 87 -3.92 25.04 -12.48
C GLY A 87 -4.40 25.84 -11.26
N ARG A 88 -5.41 25.32 -10.53
CA ARG A 88 -5.89 25.91 -9.28
C ARG A 88 -5.74 24.91 -8.14
N GLU A 89 -5.21 25.37 -7.02
CA GLU A 89 -5.13 24.57 -5.79
C GLU A 89 -6.52 24.09 -5.40
N SER A 90 -6.62 22.80 -5.05
CA SER A 90 -7.88 22.14 -4.76
C SER A 90 -7.69 21.08 -3.67
N GLU A 91 -8.78 20.70 -3.04
CA GLU A 91 -8.76 19.65 -2.02
C GLU A 91 -8.62 18.26 -2.65
N LEU A 92 -7.85 17.37 -2.02
CA LEU A 92 -7.69 15.97 -2.45
C LEU A 92 -9.01 15.17 -2.49
N GLN A 93 -10.06 15.66 -1.86
CA GLN A 93 -11.39 15.03 -1.81
C GLN A 93 -12.39 15.66 -2.80
N SER A 94 -12.00 16.64 -3.58
CA SER A 94 -12.84 17.25 -4.60
C SER A 94 -13.30 16.23 -5.63
N ILE A 95 -14.51 16.40 -6.19
CA ILE A 95 -14.99 15.52 -7.25
C ILE A 95 -14.42 15.96 -8.59
N LEU A 96 -13.78 15.04 -9.29
CA LEU A 96 -13.22 15.27 -10.61
C LEU A 96 -14.29 15.24 -11.70
N LYS A 97 -14.06 16.06 -12.73
CA LYS A 97 -14.93 16.17 -13.91
C LYS A 97 -14.20 15.76 -15.18
N ASN A 98 -14.97 15.40 -16.20
CA ASN A 98 -14.40 15.11 -17.52
C ASN A 98 -13.60 16.30 -18.05
N GLY A 99 -12.39 16.02 -18.51
CA GLY A 99 -11.49 17.02 -19.08
C GLY A 99 -10.58 17.72 -18.06
N ASP A 100 -10.72 17.42 -16.76
CA ASP A 100 -9.86 18.03 -15.73
C ASP A 100 -8.40 17.65 -15.94
N ILE A 101 -7.52 18.64 -15.87
CA ILE A 101 -6.06 18.46 -15.79
C ILE A 101 -5.71 18.43 -14.31
N VAL A 102 -5.19 17.30 -13.83
CA VAL A 102 -4.92 17.07 -12.42
C VAL A 102 -3.43 16.91 -12.17
N GLU A 103 -2.88 17.76 -11.33
CA GLU A 103 -1.51 17.64 -10.82
C GLU A 103 -1.53 17.30 -9.34
N ILE A 104 -0.79 16.25 -8.95
CA ILE A 104 -0.69 15.81 -7.56
C ILE A 104 0.60 16.32 -6.95
N ILE A 105 0.47 17.08 -5.87
CA ILE A 105 1.59 17.58 -5.09
C ILE A 105 2.00 16.50 -4.08
N THR A 106 3.28 16.12 -4.10
CA THR A 106 3.79 15.02 -3.26
C THR A 106 4.90 15.47 -2.34
N SER A 107 5.04 14.79 -1.17
CA SER A 107 6.13 15.02 -0.22
C SER A 107 6.69 13.69 0.28
N LYS A 108 8.02 13.65 0.55
CA LYS A 108 8.73 12.41 0.91
C LYS A 108 8.39 11.86 2.31
N ASN A 109 7.92 12.71 3.23
CA ASN A 109 7.79 12.37 4.65
C ASN A 109 6.33 12.30 5.12
N VAL A 110 5.40 12.02 4.21
CA VAL A 110 3.98 11.90 4.53
C VAL A 110 3.49 10.46 4.36
N SER A 111 2.35 10.21 4.95
CA SER A 111 1.64 8.93 4.90
C SER A 111 0.22 9.17 4.43
N PRO A 112 -0.39 8.26 3.68
CA PRO A 112 -1.78 8.38 3.28
C PRO A 112 -2.69 8.41 4.50
N SER A 113 -3.72 9.25 4.48
CA SER A 113 -4.72 9.30 5.55
C SER A 113 -5.70 8.13 5.45
N LEU A 114 -6.01 7.46 6.58
CA LEU A 114 -7.09 6.46 6.63
C LEU A 114 -8.46 7.10 6.33
N HIS A 115 -8.63 8.39 6.63
CA HIS A 115 -9.86 9.11 6.33
C HIS A 115 -10.18 9.15 4.83
N TRP A 116 -9.17 9.04 3.96
CA TRP A 116 -9.38 8.98 2.51
C TRP A 116 -10.21 7.78 2.05
N LEU A 117 -10.30 6.72 2.86
CA LEU A 117 -11.15 5.55 2.55
C LEU A 117 -12.65 5.91 2.42
N THR A 118 -13.09 7.01 3.02
CA THR A 118 -14.48 7.47 2.95
C THR A 118 -14.80 8.17 1.62
N SER A 119 -13.83 8.89 1.06
CA SER A 119 -14.00 9.69 -0.17
C SER A 119 -13.57 8.96 -1.44
N THR A 120 -12.65 7.98 -1.35
CA THR A 120 -12.17 7.24 -2.52
C THR A 120 -13.23 6.30 -3.10
N LYS A 121 -13.30 6.23 -4.43
CA LYS A 121 -14.23 5.40 -5.20
C LYS A 121 -13.58 4.15 -5.77
N THR A 122 -12.26 4.19 -6.07
CA THR A 122 -11.58 3.07 -6.72
C THR A 122 -11.13 2.01 -5.72
N GLY A 123 -11.29 0.73 -6.10
CA GLY A 123 -10.75 -0.41 -5.34
C GLY A 123 -9.23 -0.36 -5.20
N LYS A 124 -8.52 0.15 -6.24
CA LYS A 124 -7.06 0.31 -6.24
C LYS A 124 -6.59 1.26 -5.15
N ALA A 125 -7.20 2.45 -5.01
CA ALA A 125 -6.87 3.41 -3.97
C ALA A 125 -7.14 2.83 -2.57
N ARG A 126 -8.35 2.28 -2.36
CA ARG A 126 -8.73 1.67 -1.07
C ARG A 126 -7.80 0.53 -0.65
N ALA A 127 -7.48 -0.38 -1.58
CA ALA A 127 -6.57 -1.49 -1.30
C ALA A 127 -5.15 -1.01 -0.98
N SER A 128 -4.64 0.00 -1.71
CA SER A 128 -3.31 0.57 -1.48
C SER A 128 -3.21 1.25 -0.12
N ILE A 129 -4.20 2.08 0.25
CA ILE A 129 -4.24 2.74 1.56
C ILE A 129 -4.26 1.70 2.69
N ARG A 130 -5.13 0.68 2.60
CA ARG A 130 -5.18 -0.39 3.61
C ARG A 130 -3.88 -1.15 3.72
N ARG A 131 -3.27 -1.54 2.59
CA ARG A 131 -1.98 -2.25 2.55
C ARG A 131 -0.86 -1.43 3.18
N TYR A 132 -0.81 -0.12 2.93
CA TYR A 132 0.18 0.77 3.53
C TYR A 132 0.11 0.73 5.05
N TRP A 133 -1.08 0.82 5.63
CA TRP A 133 -1.27 0.82 7.08
C TRP A 133 -1.05 -0.54 7.70
N GLN A 134 -1.51 -1.63 7.08
CA GLN A 134 -1.22 -3.01 7.52
C GLN A 134 0.28 -3.28 7.56
N TYR A 135 1.02 -2.84 6.54
CA TYR A 135 2.47 -2.98 6.53
C TYR A 135 3.12 -2.22 7.69
N ARG A 136 2.67 -1.00 7.99
CA ARG A 136 3.17 -0.22 9.12
C ARG A 136 2.83 -0.81 10.49
N GLU A 137 1.64 -1.35 10.65
CA GLU A 137 1.23 -2.05 11.88
C GLU A 137 2.08 -3.30 12.10
N ASN A 138 2.28 -4.11 11.06
CA ASN A 138 3.18 -5.26 11.12
C ASN A 138 4.62 -4.86 11.46
N GLN A 139 5.11 -3.77 10.90
CA GLN A 139 6.44 -3.22 11.24
C GLN A 139 6.53 -2.75 12.71
N LYS A 140 5.46 -2.20 13.26
CA LYS A 140 5.41 -1.82 14.68
C LYS A 140 5.35 -3.06 15.58
N SER A 141 4.60 -4.08 15.18
CA SER A 141 4.49 -5.35 15.91
C SER A 141 5.83 -6.12 15.89
N ILE A 142 6.60 -6.03 14.81
CA ILE A 142 7.95 -6.62 14.72
C ILE A 142 8.96 -5.83 15.56
N LYS A 143 8.69 -4.58 15.88
CA LYS A 143 9.45 -3.78 16.86
C LYS A 143 8.94 -3.99 18.30
N VAL A 144 8.44 -5.17 18.65
CA VAL A 144 8.38 -5.58 20.05
C VAL A 144 9.80 -5.49 20.57
N LYS A 145 10.03 -4.62 21.52
CA LYS A 145 11.32 -4.46 22.16
C LYS A 145 11.70 -5.83 22.71
N LYS A 146 12.68 -6.46 22.10
CA LYS A 146 13.29 -7.65 22.69
C LYS A 146 13.99 -7.18 23.97
N TYR A 147 13.40 -7.47 25.09
CA TYR A 147 14.05 -7.20 26.36
C TYR A 147 15.04 -8.33 26.63
N ASN A 148 16.33 -8.01 26.72
CA ASN A 148 17.33 -8.93 27.20
C ASN A 148 17.26 -8.94 28.73
N THR A 149 16.90 -10.06 29.31
CA THR A 149 16.81 -10.27 30.75
C THR A 149 17.76 -11.38 31.15
N THR A 150 18.46 -11.22 32.27
CA THR A 150 19.32 -12.25 32.83
C THR A 150 18.64 -12.86 34.05
N LEU A 151 18.49 -14.19 34.04
CA LEU A 151 17.94 -14.97 35.13
C LEU A 151 19.04 -15.80 35.75
N TRP A 152 19.17 -15.74 37.06
CA TRP A 152 20.14 -16.51 37.84
C TRP A 152 19.37 -17.64 38.56
N ILE A 153 19.78 -18.88 38.38
CA ILE A 153 19.12 -20.03 39.01
C ILE A 153 20.17 -20.92 39.64
N SER A 154 19.93 -21.30 40.87
CA SER A 154 20.69 -22.35 41.57
C SER A 154 19.91 -23.64 41.55
N LEU A 155 20.49 -24.69 40.97
CA LEU A 155 19.85 -26.01 40.81
C LEU A 155 20.64 -27.07 41.57
N PRO A 156 20.00 -28.08 42.16
CA PRO A 156 20.68 -29.28 42.65
C PRO A 156 21.49 -29.93 41.53
N ASP A 157 22.70 -30.41 41.82
CA ASP A 157 23.53 -31.16 40.86
C ASP A 157 22.93 -32.58 40.67
N GLN A 158 21.87 -32.65 39.89
CA GLN A 158 21.13 -33.87 39.56
C GLN A 158 20.80 -33.90 38.05
N PRO A 159 20.87 -35.10 37.42
CA PRO A 159 20.48 -35.23 36.00
C PRO A 159 19.02 -34.76 35.76
N GLY A 160 18.80 -34.05 34.63
CA GLY A 160 17.49 -33.60 34.17
C GLY A 160 17.02 -32.25 34.72
N ARG A 161 17.57 -31.72 35.81
CA ARG A 161 17.12 -30.46 36.41
C ARG A 161 17.26 -29.23 35.49
N LEU A 162 18.34 -29.16 34.75
CA LEU A 162 18.50 -28.09 33.74
C LEU A 162 17.46 -28.20 32.61
N GLY A 163 17.13 -29.44 32.19
CA GLY A 163 16.12 -29.70 31.19
C GLY A 163 14.72 -29.25 31.62
N GLU A 164 14.36 -29.49 32.88
CA GLU A 164 13.08 -29.03 33.44
C GLU A 164 12.94 -27.52 33.38
N VAL A 165 13.97 -26.79 33.78
CA VAL A 165 13.99 -25.32 33.74
C VAL A 165 13.92 -24.79 32.32
N THR A 166 14.71 -25.34 31.39
CA THR A 166 14.67 -24.91 29.99
C THR A 166 13.34 -25.18 29.30
N SER A 167 12.68 -26.29 29.62
CA SER A 167 11.33 -26.61 29.15
C SER A 167 10.32 -25.62 29.70
N MET A 168 10.35 -25.31 30.97
CA MET A 168 9.46 -24.33 31.61
C MET A 168 9.61 -22.93 31.00
N ILE A 169 10.85 -22.49 30.70
CA ILE A 169 11.11 -21.22 30.01
C ILE A 169 10.50 -21.24 28.62
N GLY A 170 10.69 -22.33 27.86
CA GLY A 170 10.16 -22.47 26.50
C GLY A 170 8.62 -22.50 26.44
N GLU A 171 7.97 -23.21 27.39
CA GLU A 171 6.49 -23.24 27.50
C GLU A 171 5.88 -21.85 27.72
N ASN A 172 6.62 -20.94 28.37
CA ASN A 172 6.21 -19.53 28.53
C ASN A 172 6.60 -18.64 27.37
N GLN A 173 6.95 -19.21 26.20
CA GLN A 173 7.27 -18.50 24.94
C GLN A 173 8.48 -17.54 25.09
N VAL A 174 9.38 -17.81 26.03
CA VAL A 174 10.61 -17.04 26.23
C VAL A 174 11.77 -17.74 25.54
N ASN A 175 12.54 -17.00 24.73
CA ASN A 175 13.72 -17.54 24.06
C ASN A 175 14.97 -17.45 24.95
N ILE A 176 15.70 -18.55 25.04
CA ILE A 176 17.01 -18.62 25.72
C ILE A 176 18.07 -18.28 24.68
N SER A 177 18.82 -17.19 24.87
CA SER A 177 19.95 -16.81 23.99
C SER A 177 21.26 -17.48 24.40
N SER A 178 21.50 -17.63 25.68
CA SER A 178 22.64 -18.41 26.19
C SER A 178 22.36 -18.93 27.61
N VAL A 179 23.03 -20.04 27.96
CA VAL A 179 23.06 -20.60 29.30
C VAL A 179 24.53 -20.79 29.68
N GLU A 180 24.93 -20.24 30.81
CA GLU A 180 26.30 -20.35 31.32
C GLU A 180 26.25 -20.91 32.74
N MET A 181 27.08 -21.90 33.00
CA MET A 181 27.35 -22.37 34.34
C MET A 181 28.35 -21.41 35.00
N THR A 182 27.94 -20.77 36.07
CA THR A 182 28.76 -19.73 36.74
C THR A 182 29.52 -20.27 37.92
N GLU A 183 28.94 -21.22 38.68
CA GLU A 183 29.57 -21.80 39.85
C GLU A 183 29.02 -23.20 40.07
N LYS A 184 29.89 -24.11 40.54
CA LYS A 184 29.51 -25.46 40.96
C LYS A 184 30.01 -25.73 42.36
N THR A 185 29.09 -26.16 43.22
CA THR A 185 29.39 -26.64 44.57
C THR A 185 29.06 -28.12 44.70
N ASP A 186 29.41 -28.79 45.79
CA ASP A 186 29.11 -30.21 45.99
C ASP A 186 27.61 -30.55 46.02
N LYS A 187 26.71 -29.57 46.18
CA LYS A 187 25.26 -29.76 46.29
C LYS A 187 24.44 -29.02 45.24
N SER A 188 25.00 -28.02 44.58
CA SER A 188 24.28 -27.16 43.64
C SER A 188 25.15 -26.63 42.53
N ILE A 189 24.51 -26.30 41.41
CA ILE A 189 25.09 -25.67 40.25
C ILE A 189 24.35 -24.36 40.02
N ASN A 190 25.08 -23.27 39.84
CA ASN A 190 24.50 -21.97 39.51
C ASN A 190 24.59 -21.73 38.01
N PHE A 191 23.46 -21.36 37.40
CA PHE A 191 23.35 -21.04 35.99
C PHE A 191 22.91 -19.58 35.80
N ARG A 192 23.48 -18.99 34.76
CA ARG A 192 23.04 -17.71 34.22
C ARG A 192 22.38 -17.92 32.88
N PHE A 193 21.09 -17.61 32.79
CA PHE A 193 20.32 -17.65 31.55
C PHE A 193 20.19 -16.22 31.00
N ASN A 194 20.58 -16.01 29.77
CA ASN A 194 20.25 -14.79 29.06
C ASN A 194 19.01 -15.06 28.20
N LEU A 195 17.95 -14.34 28.49
CA LEU A 195 16.62 -14.51 27.91
C LEU A 195 16.28 -13.36 26.99
N ILE A 196 15.53 -13.67 25.93
CA ILE A 196 14.93 -12.69 25.02
C ILE A 196 13.42 -12.83 25.16
N ILE A 197 12.78 -11.83 25.75
CA ILE A 197 11.34 -11.74 25.98
C ILE A 197 10.72 -10.84 24.93
#